data_77dff7907f778640f3a452a1a9e605d6
#
_entry.id   77dff7907f778640f3a452a1a9e605d6
#
_cell.length_a   1.000
_cell.length_b   1.000
_cell.length_c   1.000
_cell.angle_alpha   90.00
_cell.angle_beta   90.00
_cell.angle_gamma   90.00
#
_symmetry.space_group_name_H-M   'P 1'
#
loop_
_entity.id
_entity.type
_entity.pdbx_description
1 polymer ?
#
loop_
_entity_poly.entity_id
_entity_poly.type
_entity_poly.pdbx_seq_one_letter_code
_entity_poly.pdbx_strand_id
1 'polypeptide(L)'
;MARVRAWCARESTRTLLWDTLLAAVLIAGCVPFNGVTNPDSTGGILFPATQASMTLWSLPVFVPLMLRRYCPEPAAWLFVALTITHLVFGPAITYFDFYALIMVYSVILYGSPRHSWRFIVTAFVMGLITATVWSVSFNVGPLFAEPSSGSRTIRDGWLADAITMPTCPAVTGVVGASAAVNCGAKMLADVGMEAALIESSVLSIIIMALWQRARKATLTAMRERNASIVAREAEETHIAALAERARIARDMHDVVAHTLSTIIVQSDGGRYAGAHDLAVARHTMSTIRHEAERAQRDMQRLFNVFGASGSTGYADIDSLFDGHLVVSRHMTGKAQPDRLSADSDTAVFRLVQEALTNTRKHAGEGAKATIDEFWSNDVLSITVSDNGRGAASAADGHKPGYGLVGMHERIESLGGSVQALLYTLDMLLTFLLLRKDWRRLRP
;
A
#
# COMPACT_ATOMS: atom_id res chain seq x y z
N MET A 1 25.64 -13.52 22.05
CA MET A 1 24.40 -14.30 22.26
C MET A 1 23.14 -13.43 22.41
N ALA A 2 23.11 -12.35 23.23
CA ALA A 2 21.93 -11.50 23.39
C ALA A 2 21.42 -10.84 22.08
N ARG A 3 22.32 -10.36 21.21
CA ARG A 3 21.98 -9.76 19.90
C ARG A 3 21.36 -10.78 18.93
N VAL A 4 21.80 -12.05 18.98
CA VAL A 4 21.25 -13.13 18.14
C VAL A 4 19.82 -13.47 18.60
N ARG A 5 19.58 -13.53 19.91
CA ARG A 5 18.23 -13.77 20.48
C ARG A 5 17.25 -12.67 20.10
N ALA A 6 17.68 -11.40 20.18
CA ALA A 6 16.82 -10.26 19.81
C ALA A 6 16.53 -10.20 18.30
N TRP A 7 17.46 -10.69 17.48
CA TRP A 7 17.27 -10.75 16.02
C TRP A 7 16.34 -11.90 15.61
N CYS A 8 16.51 -13.07 16.25
CA CYS A 8 15.63 -14.23 16.06
C CYS A 8 14.17 -14.00 16.54
N ALA A 9 13.93 -13.13 17.51
CA ALA A 9 12.59 -12.91 18.07
C ALA A 9 11.64 -12.05 17.20
N ARG A 10 12.08 -11.57 16.04
CA ARG A 10 11.33 -10.59 15.21
C ARG A 10 10.42 -11.17 14.14
N GLU A 11 10.51 -12.45 13.81
CA GLU A 11 9.62 -13.03 12.80
C GLU A 11 8.38 -13.69 13.43
N SER A 12 7.23 -13.48 12.79
CA SER A 12 5.96 -13.96 13.30
C SER A 12 5.91 -15.50 13.32
N THR A 13 5.22 -16.06 14.30
CA THR A 13 4.92 -17.51 14.40
C THR A 13 4.40 -18.10 13.09
N ARG A 14 3.78 -17.28 12.25
CA ARG A 14 3.27 -17.65 10.93
C ARG A 14 4.37 -18.03 9.94
N THR A 15 5.49 -17.31 9.90
CA THR A 15 6.62 -17.64 9.02
C THR A 15 7.32 -18.94 9.46
N LEU A 16 7.44 -19.15 10.76
CA LEU A 16 7.98 -20.38 11.31
C LEU A 16 7.09 -21.59 10.96
N LEU A 17 5.77 -21.45 11.08
CA LEU A 17 4.83 -22.53 10.69
C LEU A 17 4.94 -22.89 9.21
N TRP A 18 5.06 -21.89 8.31
CA TRP A 18 5.24 -22.16 6.88
C TRP A 18 6.59 -22.83 6.57
N ASP A 19 7.67 -22.41 7.22
CA ASP A 19 8.98 -23.05 7.02
C ASP A 19 9.04 -24.45 7.63
N THR A 20 8.35 -24.70 8.74
CA THR A 20 8.18 -26.04 9.33
C THR A 20 7.40 -26.96 8.37
N LEU A 21 6.30 -26.47 7.81
CA LEU A 21 5.51 -27.21 6.84
C LEU A 21 6.33 -27.53 5.59
N LEU A 22 7.04 -26.55 5.06
CA LEU A 22 7.91 -26.74 3.89
C LEU A 22 9.01 -27.77 4.19
N ALA A 23 9.70 -27.67 5.34
CA ALA A 23 10.71 -28.62 5.74
C ALA A 23 10.13 -30.05 5.85
N ALA A 24 8.94 -30.19 6.42
CA ALA A 24 8.27 -31.48 6.52
C ALA A 24 7.93 -32.07 5.13
N VAL A 25 7.42 -31.25 4.21
CA VAL A 25 7.12 -31.67 2.83
C VAL A 25 8.38 -32.08 2.09
N LEU A 26 9.46 -31.31 2.21
CA LEU A 26 10.74 -31.60 1.55
C LEU A 26 11.35 -32.91 2.08
N ILE A 27 11.36 -33.12 3.40
CA ILE A 27 11.86 -34.37 3.99
C ILE A 27 10.98 -35.56 3.63
N ALA A 28 9.66 -35.40 3.69
CA ALA A 28 8.73 -36.47 3.26
C ALA A 28 8.90 -36.82 1.78
N GLY A 29 9.22 -35.83 0.93
CA GLY A 29 9.54 -36.03 -0.47
C GLY A 29 10.84 -36.80 -0.71
N CYS A 30 11.85 -36.66 0.17
CA CYS A 30 13.11 -37.42 0.04
C CYS A 30 12.92 -38.94 0.22
N VAL A 31 11.98 -39.34 1.08
CA VAL A 31 11.79 -40.76 1.43
C VAL A 31 11.48 -41.64 0.21
N PRO A 32 10.49 -41.35 -0.64
CA PRO A 32 10.23 -42.15 -1.84
C PRO A 32 11.34 -42.08 -2.86
N PHE A 33 12.01 -40.93 -3.02
CA PHE A 33 13.13 -40.79 -3.95
C PHE A 33 14.33 -41.63 -3.50
N ASN A 34 14.68 -41.64 -2.21
CA ASN A 34 15.69 -42.50 -1.65
C ASN A 34 15.34 -44.01 -1.86
N GLY A 35 14.04 -44.34 -1.88
CA GLY A 35 13.58 -45.70 -2.16
C GLY A 35 13.75 -46.16 -3.59
N VAL A 36 13.78 -45.26 -4.54
CA VAL A 36 13.99 -45.57 -5.98
C VAL A 36 15.47 -45.60 -6.35
N THR A 37 16.32 -44.89 -5.61
CA THR A 37 17.77 -44.80 -5.89
C THR A 37 18.44 -46.10 -5.48
N ASN A 38 19.25 -46.65 -6.39
CA ASN A 38 20.04 -47.84 -6.07
C ASN A 38 21.16 -47.46 -5.08
N PRO A 39 21.18 -48.00 -3.85
CA PRO A 39 22.23 -47.69 -2.87
C PRO A 39 23.65 -47.95 -3.40
N ASP A 40 23.81 -48.93 -4.28
CA ASP A 40 25.13 -49.28 -4.87
C ASP A 40 25.71 -48.15 -5.74
N SER A 41 24.85 -47.27 -6.26
CA SER A 41 25.27 -46.09 -7.07
C SER A 41 25.69 -44.89 -6.24
N THR A 42 25.38 -44.89 -4.94
CA THR A 42 25.60 -43.75 -4.06
C THR A 42 26.67 -43.97 -2.98
N GLY A 43 27.38 -45.07 -2.98
CA GLY A 43 28.44 -45.46 -2.04
C GLY A 43 28.74 -44.46 -0.90
N GLY A 44 29.45 -44.87 0.09
CA GLY A 44 29.97 -43.99 1.15
C GLY A 44 31.46 -44.12 1.25
N ILE A 45 32.15 -43.21 1.94
CA ILE A 45 33.61 -43.32 2.14
C ILE A 45 33.94 -44.45 3.12
N LEU A 46 33.28 -44.47 4.27
CA LEU A 46 33.58 -45.42 5.33
C LEU A 46 32.71 -46.66 5.24
N PHE A 47 31.43 -46.51 5.02
CA PHE A 47 30.44 -47.57 5.06
C PHE A 47 29.63 -47.65 3.74
N PRO A 48 29.18 -48.86 3.36
CA PRO A 48 28.31 -48.99 2.20
C PRO A 48 26.98 -48.27 2.44
N ALA A 49 26.46 -47.64 1.39
CA ALA A 49 25.16 -47.01 1.44
C ALA A 49 24.08 -48.07 1.52
N THR A 50 23.05 -47.80 2.34
CA THR A 50 21.81 -48.57 2.42
C THR A 50 20.63 -47.66 2.31
N GLN A 51 19.50 -48.19 1.83
CA GLN A 51 18.25 -47.39 1.73
C GLN A 51 17.82 -46.80 3.07
N ALA A 52 18.04 -47.56 4.16
CA ALA A 52 17.76 -47.09 5.50
C ALA A 52 18.70 -45.94 5.92
N SER A 53 20.03 -46.04 5.61
CA SER A 53 20.97 -44.96 5.91
C SER A 53 20.65 -43.68 5.14
N MET A 54 20.28 -43.76 3.86
CA MET A 54 19.88 -42.60 3.04
C MET A 54 18.68 -41.87 3.64
N THR A 55 17.67 -42.63 4.13
CA THR A 55 16.47 -42.04 4.77
C THR A 55 16.82 -41.48 6.15
N LEU A 56 17.62 -42.18 6.95
CA LEU A 56 18.00 -41.73 8.30
C LEU A 56 18.77 -40.42 8.26
N TRP A 57 19.71 -40.24 7.33
CA TRP A 57 20.49 -39.01 7.16
C TRP A 57 19.66 -37.82 6.68
N SER A 58 18.49 -38.05 6.06
CA SER A 58 17.60 -36.99 5.62
C SER A 58 16.87 -36.30 6.80
N LEU A 59 16.63 -37.01 7.91
CA LEU A 59 15.82 -36.49 9.02
C LEU A 59 16.43 -35.28 9.76
N PRO A 60 17.74 -35.28 10.13
CA PRO A 60 18.32 -34.14 10.86
C PRO A 60 18.29 -32.83 10.09
N VAL A 61 18.20 -32.88 8.75
CA VAL A 61 18.16 -31.70 7.87
C VAL A 61 16.84 -30.90 8.04
N PHE A 62 15.82 -31.51 8.63
CA PHE A 62 14.58 -30.82 9.02
C PHE A 62 14.83 -29.55 9.86
N VAL A 63 15.74 -29.65 10.84
CA VAL A 63 16.01 -28.54 11.78
C VAL A 63 16.59 -27.31 11.10
N PRO A 64 17.68 -27.37 10.32
CA PRO A 64 18.19 -26.21 9.63
C PRO A 64 17.21 -25.64 8.59
N LEU A 65 16.45 -26.49 7.89
CA LEU A 65 15.42 -26.02 6.95
C LEU A 65 14.30 -25.24 7.64
N MET A 66 13.82 -25.70 8.79
CA MET A 66 12.83 -25.02 9.59
C MET A 66 13.33 -23.64 10.08
N LEU A 67 14.60 -23.57 10.50
CA LEU A 67 15.22 -22.37 11.08
C LEU A 67 15.80 -21.39 10.05
N ARG A 68 15.78 -21.70 8.78
CA ARG A 68 16.49 -20.98 7.69
C ARG A 68 16.16 -19.49 7.57
N ARG A 69 14.94 -19.05 7.96
CA ARG A 69 14.55 -17.64 7.97
C ARG A 69 14.63 -17.03 9.36
N TYR A 70 14.44 -17.83 10.37
CA TYR A 70 14.45 -17.39 11.76
C TYR A 70 15.86 -17.10 12.25
N CYS A 71 16.77 -18.05 12.03
CA CYS A 71 18.19 -17.96 12.39
C CYS A 71 19.08 -18.44 11.22
N PRO A 72 19.17 -17.67 10.11
CA PRO A 72 19.79 -18.15 8.88
C PRO A 72 21.25 -18.52 9.02
N GLU A 73 22.07 -17.75 9.75
CA GLU A 73 23.50 -18.05 9.93
C GLU A 73 23.74 -19.32 10.75
N PRO A 74 23.15 -19.48 11.98
CA PRO A 74 23.26 -20.75 12.72
C PRO A 74 22.69 -21.94 11.98
N ALA A 75 21.56 -21.78 11.28
CA ALA A 75 20.95 -22.85 10.50
C ALA A 75 21.87 -23.32 9.34
N ALA A 76 22.52 -22.37 8.65
CA ALA A 76 23.46 -22.69 7.59
C ALA A 76 24.69 -23.43 8.14
N TRP A 77 25.26 -23.00 9.26
CA TRP A 77 26.39 -23.74 9.89
C TRP A 77 26.00 -25.12 10.39
N LEU A 78 24.79 -25.27 10.92
CA LEU A 78 24.25 -26.57 11.32
C LEU A 78 24.11 -27.49 10.09
N PHE A 79 23.60 -26.93 8.97
CA PHE A 79 23.50 -27.70 7.71
C PHE A 79 24.87 -28.13 7.21
N VAL A 80 25.87 -27.24 7.19
CA VAL A 80 27.24 -27.56 6.80
C VAL A 80 27.84 -28.69 7.69
N ALA A 81 27.62 -28.59 9.02
CA ALA A 81 28.09 -29.63 9.95
C ALA A 81 27.43 -30.99 9.65
N LEU A 82 26.13 -31.01 9.39
CA LEU A 82 25.39 -32.23 9.01
C LEU A 82 25.89 -32.79 7.69
N THR A 83 26.15 -31.93 6.69
CA THR A 83 26.69 -32.35 5.38
C THR A 83 28.10 -32.98 5.53
N ILE A 84 28.97 -32.35 6.31
CA ILE A 84 30.33 -32.92 6.56
C ILE A 84 30.22 -34.29 7.25
N THR A 85 29.38 -34.39 8.28
CA THR A 85 29.19 -35.66 9.02
C THR A 85 28.60 -36.74 8.11
N HIS A 86 27.63 -36.34 7.28
CA HIS A 86 27.02 -37.21 6.29
C HIS A 86 28.03 -37.72 5.25
N LEU A 87 28.86 -36.85 4.68
CA LEU A 87 29.88 -37.21 3.71
C LEU A 87 30.93 -38.22 4.26
N VAL A 88 31.21 -38.17 5.58
CA VAL A 88 32.18 -39.07 6.22
C VAL A 88 31.52 -40.40 6.60
N PHE A 89 30.36 -40.38 7.23
CA PHE A 89 29.73 -41.56 7.87
C PHE A 89 28.52 -42.13 7.11
N GLY A 90 28.00 -41.38 6.14
CA GLY A 90 26.82 -41.73 5.38
C GLY A 90 27.06 -41.99 3.91
N PRO A 91 26.01 -42.05 3.10
CA PRO A 91 26.09 -42.11 1.64
C PRO A 91 26.80 -40.89 1.07
N ALA A 92 27.53 -41.03 -0.03
CA ALA A 92 28.26 -39.91 -0.65
C ALA A 92 27.35 -38.79 -1.18
N ILE A 93 26.17 -39.15 -1.63
CA ILE A 93 25.15 -38.21 -2.08
C ILE A 93 23.74 -38.69 -1.73
N THR A 94 22.86 -37.76 -1.38
CA THR A 94 21.45 -38.01 -1.13
C THR A 94 20.62 -36.88 -1.69
N TYR A 95 19.30 -37.07 -1.80
CA TYR A 95 18.41 -36.00 -2.28
C TYR A 95 18.36 -34.78 -1.38
N PHE A 96 18.68 -34.88 -0.09
CA PHE A 96 18.72 -33.70 0.77
C PHE A 96 19.91 -32.79 0.49
N ASP A 97 20.96 -33.23 -0.19
CA ASP A 97 22.11 -32.40 -0.57
C ASP A 97 21.68 -31.26 -1.49
N PHE A 98 20.63 -31.46 -2.32
CA PHE A 98 20.02 -30.38 -3.11
C PHE A 98 19.44 -29.25 -2.25
N TYR A 99 19.11 -29.51 -0.96
CA TYR A 99 18.62 -28.48 -0.06
C TYR A 99 19.72 -27.51 0.38
N ALA A 100 21.01 -27.82 0.11
CA ALA A 100 22.09 -26.86 0.24
C ALA A 100 21.80 -25.58 -0.56
N LEU A 101 21.24 -25.71 -1.77
CA LEU A 101 20.85 -24.55 -2.59
C LEU A 101 19.82 -23.67 -1.89
N ILE A 102 18.84 -24.26 -1.19
CA ILE A 102 17.83 -23.54 -0.40
C ILE A 102 18.50 -22.85 0.80
N MET A 103 19.46 -23.51 1.45
CA MET A 103 20.18 -22.95 2.59
C MET A 103 21.07 -21.78 2.18
N VAL A 104 21.84 -21.92 1.08
CA VAL A 104 22.67 -20.85 0.50
C VAL A 104 21.80 -19.64 0.11
N TYR A 105 20.69 -19.87 -0.60
CA TYR A 105 19.74 -18.83 -0.93
C TYR A 105 19.22 -18.11 0.32
N SER A 106 18.81 -18.88 1.33
CA SER A 106 18.20 -18.33 2.54
C SER A 106 19.20 -17.51 3.36
N VAL A 107 20.44 -17.99 3.53
CA VAL A 107 21.45 -17.26 4.31
C VAL A 107 21.93 -15.99 3.61
N ILE A 108 22.00 -15.99 2.28
CA ILE A 108 22.33 -14.77 1.52
C ILE A 108 21.18 -13.75 1.59
N LEU A 109 19.93 -14.19 1.47
CA LEU A 109 18.76 -13.31 1.41
C LEU A 109 18.35 -12.76 2.78
N TYR A 110 18.44 -13.58 3.85
CA TYR A 110 17.97 -13.26 5.19
C TYR A 110 19.07 -13.03 6.21
N GLY A 111 20.30 -13.49 5.92
CA GLY A 111 21.47 -13.33 6.76
C GLY A 111 22.06 -11.93 6.72
N SER A 112 23.10 -11.72 7.55
CA SER A 112 23.83 -10.47 7.62
C SER A 112 24.62 -10.22 6.32
N PRO A 113 24.50 -9.01 5.70
CA PRO A 113 25.29 -8.65 4.51
C PRO A 113 26.78 -8.79 4.71
N ARG A 114 27.24 -8.51 5.94
CA ARG A 114 28.64 -8.49 6.32
C ARG A 114 29.30 -9.87 6.31
N HIS A 115 28.51 -10.92 6.55
CA HIS A 115 29.00 -12.29 6.65
C HIS A 115 28.65 -13.14 5.43
N SER A 116 27.85 -12.64 4.48
CA SER A 116 27.38 -13.40 3.32
C SER A 116 28.52 -14.02 2.51
N TRP A 117 29.67 -13.35 2.38
CA TRP A 117 30.83 -13.85 1.65
C TRP A 117 31.37 -15.18 2.23
N ARG A 118 31.29 -15.37 3.57
CA ARG A 118 31.75 -16.63 4.22
C ARG A 118 30.93 -17.80 3.73
N PHE A 119 29.62 -17.64 3.64
CA PHE A 119 28.71 -18.68 3.17
C PHE A 119 28.85 -18.95 1.68
N ILE A 120 29.18 -17.93 0.87
CA ILE A 120 29.49 -18.09 -0.55
C ILE A 120 30.74 -18.94 -0.71
N VAL A 121 31.83 -18.59 -0.02
CA VAL A 121 33.08 -19.38 -0.07
C VAL A 121 32.86 -20.80 0.46
N THR A 122 32.14 -20.94 1.58
CA THR A 122 31.81 -22.26 2.15
C THR A 122 31.01 -23.11 1.16
N ALA A 123 30.06 -22.53 0.43
CA ALA A 123 29.24 -23.25 -0.55
C ALA A 123 30.09 -23.81 -1.69
N PHE A 124 31.03 -23.02 -2.25
CA PHE A 124 31.94 -23.48 -3.29
C PHE A 124 32.91 -24.57 -2.78
N VAL A 125 33.48 -24.38 -1.58
CA VAL A 125 34.39 -25.37 -0.99
C VAL A 125 33.65 -26.69 -0.72
N MET A 126 32.43 -26.61 -0.17
CA MET A 126 31.61 -27.81 0.09
C MET A 126 31.15 -28.48 -1.21
N GLY A 127 30.83 -27.72 -2.25
CA GLY A 127 30.51 -28.27 -3.58
C GLY A 127 31.65 -29.09 -4.16
N LEU A 128 32.88 -28.57 -4.10
CA LEU A 128 34.07 -29.28 -4.57
C LEU A 128 34.38 -30.54 -3.72
N ILE A 129 34.21 -30.43 -2.39
CA ILE A 129 34.39 -31.58 -1.48
C ILE A 129 33.36 -32.66 -1.81
N THR A 130 32.10 -32.30 -1.99
CA THR A 130 31.02 -33.25 -2.32
C THR A 130 31.25 -33.92 -3.66
N ALA A 131 31.64 -33.20 -4.70
CA ALA A 131 32.01 -33.78 -6.00
C ALA A 131 33.17 -34.79 -5.86
N THR A 132 34.22 -34.41 -5.12
CA THR A 132 35.39 -35.29 -4.91
C THR A 132 35.01 -36.56 -4.14
N VAL A 133 34.26 -36.42 -3.05
CA VAL A 133 33.78 -37.55 -2.23
C VAL A 133 32.90 -38.48 -3.04
N TRP A 134 32.00 -37.92 -3.83
CA TRP A 134 31.09 -38.71 -4.67
C TRP A 134 31.87 -39.49 -5.73
N SER A 135 32.74 -38.83 -6.47
CA SER A 135 33.58 -39.51 -7.49
C SER A 135 34.45 -40.60 -6.88
N VAL A 136 35.11 -40.35 -5.73
CA VAL A 136 35.91 -41.36 -5.02
C VAL A 136 35.04 -42.54 -4.58
N SER A 137 33.93 -42.27 -3.90
CA SER A 137 33.04 -43.34 -3.41
C SER A 137 32.45 -44.18 -4.54
N PHE A 138 32.16 -43.55 -5.68
CA PHE A 138 31.64 -44.25 -6.85
C PHE A 138 32.69 -45.14 -7.55
N ASN A 139 33.91 -44.65 -7.71
CA ASN A 139 34.97 -45.36 -8.44
C ASN A 139 35.75 -46.35 -7.58
N VAL A 140 35.95 -46.09 -6.30
CA VAL A 140 36.74 -46.89 -5.37
C VAL A 140 35.89 -47.77 -4.45
N GLY A 141 34.73 -47.27 -4.04
CA GLY A 141 33.84 -47.91 -3.06
C GLY A 141 34.22 -47.59 -1.60
N PRO A 142 33.45 -48.09 -0.62
CA PRO A 142 33.65 -47.84 0.79
C PRO A 142 34.84 -48.59 1.38
N LEU A 143 35.52 -47.96 2.36
CA LEU A 143 36.72 -48.53 3.02
C LEU A 143 36.39 -49.77 3.88
N PHE A 144 35.21 -49.81 4.50
CA PHE A 144 34.76 -50.90 5.42
C PHE A 144 33.69 -51.78 4.79
N ALA A 145 33.70 -51.97 3.47
CA ALA A 145 32.85 -52.98 2.84
C ALA A 145 33.40 -54.39 3.11
N GLU A 146 32.57 -55.32 3.62
CA GLU A 146 32.94 -56.73 3.56
C GLU A 146 33.11 -57.14 2.10
N PRO A 147 34.16 -57.86 1.76
CA PRO A 147 34.33 -58.36 0.42
C PRO A 147 33.21 -59.35 0.12
N SER A 148 32.09 -58.86 -0.39
CA SER A 148 31.02 -59.73 -0.87
C SER A 148 31.52 -60.48 -2.08
N SER A 149 31.70 -61.79 -1.93
CA SER A 149 31.99 -62.76 -2.98
C SER A 149 30.79 -62.95 -3.93
N GLY A 150 30.16 -61.89 -4.36
CA GLY A 150 29.00 -61.90 -5.25
C GLY A 150 29.28 -61.00 -6.45
N SER A 151 29.41 -61.67 -7.62
CA SER A 151 29.30 -61.02 -8.90
C SER A 151 28.24 -59.93 -8.87
N ARG A 152 28.63 -58.67 -9.10
CA ARG A 152 27.67 -57.60 -9.38
C ARG A 152 26.96 -57.97 -10.68
N THR A 153 25.76 -58.53 -10.56
CA THR A 153 24.90 -58.79 -11.70
C THR A 153 24.48 -57.45 -12.29
N ILE A 154 24.96 -57.18 -13.48
CA ILE A 154 24.53 -56.10 -14.35
C ILE A 154 23.03 -56.25 -14.55
N ARG A 155 22.26 -55.34 -14.05
CA ARG A 155 20.80 -55.31 -14.25
C ARG A 155 20.52 -54.48 -15.50
N ASP A 156 19.94 -55.12 -16.49
CA ASP A 156 19.65 -54.61 -17.82
C ASP A 156 18.85 -53.27 -17.78
N GLY A 157 19.50 -52.21 -18.22
CA GLY A 157 18.88 -50.94 -18.50
C GLY A 157 19.89 -49.98 -19.12
N TRP A 158 19.60 -49.43 -20.28
CA TRP A 158 20.51 -48.59 -21.07
C TRP A 158 21.06 -47.34 -20.30
N LEU A 159 20.37 -46.90 -19.27
CA LEU A 159 20.83 -45.82 -18.39
C LEU A 159 21.75 -46.38 -17.26
N ALA A 160 21.57 -47.61 -16.85
CA ALA A 160 22.39 -48.26 -15.85
C ALA A 160 23.78 -48.60 -16.39
N ASP A 161 23.91 -49.04 -17.65
CA ASP A 161 25.17 -49.37 -18.30
C ASP A 161 26.09 -48.14 -18.47
N ALA A 162 25.55 -46.96 -18.63
CA ALA A 162 26.32 -45.73 -18.73
C ALA A 162 26.89 -45.24 -17.39
N ILE A 163 26.29 -45.63 -16.26
CA ILE A 163 26.57 -45.08 -14.92
C ILE A 163 27.27 -46.11 -14.00
N THR A 164 27.26 -47.42 -14.27
CA THR A 164 27.53 -48.49 -13.27
C THR A 164 28.80 -49.31 -13.46
N MET A 165 29.78 -48.92 -14.29
CA MET A 165 31.03 -49.62 -14.30
C MET A 165 32.02 -49.00 -13.30
N PRO A 166 32.36 -49.66 -12.17
CA PRO A 166 33.53 -49.25 -11.39
C PRO A 166 34.76 -49.49 -12.26
N THR A 167 35.32 -48.40 -12.71
CA THR A 167 36.48 -48.44 -13.65
C THR A 167 37.81 -48.61 -12.96
N CYS A 168 37.77 -48.54 -11.62
CA CYS A 168 38.96 -48.78 -10.82
C CYS A 168 38.86 -50.15 -10.16
N PRO A 169 39.74 -51.10 -10.47
CA PRO A 169 39.78 -52.33 -9.74
C PRO A 169 40.09 -52.10 -8.28
N ALA A 170 39.42 -52.85 -7.41
CA ALA A 170 39.66 -52.79 -5.97
C ALA A 170 41.16 -52.99 -5.70
N VAL A 171 41.71 -52.16 -4.79
CA VAL A 171 43.16 -52.01 -4.50
C VAL A 171 43.84 -53.31 -3.98
N THR A 172 43.24 -54.49 -4.12
CA THR A 172 43.69 -55.76 -3.58
C THR A 172 44.49 -56.66 -4.57
N GLY A 173 44.71 -56.22 -5.81
CA GLY A 173 45.48 -56.94 -6.79
C GLY A 173 46.55 -56.09 -7.48
N VAL A 174 47.65 -56.69 -7.95
CA VAL A 174 48.70 -56.04 -8.70
C VAL A 174 48.10 -55.39 -9.96
N VAL A 175 47.76 -54.10 -9.86
CA VAL A 175 47.22 -53.34 -10.98
C VAL A 175 48.39 -52.89 -11.86
N GLY A 176 48.33 -53.20 -13.13
CA GLY A 176 49.35 -52.70 -14.10
C GLY A 176 49.29 -51.15 -14.13
N ALA A 177 50.43 -50.51 -14.29
CA ALA A 177 50.55 -49.03 -14.27
C ALA A 177 49.60 -48.32 -15.23
N SER A 178 49.25 -48.93 -16.36
CA SER A 178 48.30 -48.40 -17.34
C SER A 178 46.84 -48.34 -16.82
N ALA A 179 46.42 -49.35 -16.05
CA ALA A 179 45.08 -49.37 -15.49
C ALA A 179 44.93 -48.36 -14.35
N ALA A 180 45.96 -48.14 -13.54
CA ALA A 180 45.96 -47.09 -12.50
C ALA A 180 45.93 -45.69 -13.09
N VAL A 181 46.65 -45.43 -14.17
CA VAL A 181 46.64 -44.15 -14.89
C VAL A 181 45.26 -43.88 -15.50
N ASN A 182 44.66 -44.88 -16.14
CA ASN A 182 43.29 -44.70 -16.72
C ASN A 182 42.23 -44.48 -15.64
N CYS A 183 42.34 -45.17 -14.51
CA CYS A 183 41.45 -44.92 -13.36
C CYS A 183 41.58 -43.50 -12.81
N GLY A 184 42.82 -43.04 -12.59
CA GLY A 184 43.06 -41.67 -12.11
C GLY A 184 42.55 -40.59 -13.08
N ALA A 185 42.78 -40.79 -14.38
CA ALA A 185 42.30 -39.86 -15.41
C ALA A 185 40.77 -39.79 -15.46
N LYS A 186 40.08 -40.93 -15.33
CA LYS A 186 38.62 -40.97 -15.28
C LYS A 186 38.08 -40.33 -14.01
N MET A 187 38.63 -40.66 -12.85
CA MET A 187 38.23 -40.01 -11.59
C MET A 187 38.37 -38.47 -11.67
N LEU A 188 39.46 -37.99 -12.24
CA LEU A 188 39.65 -36.54 -12.41
C LEU A 188 38.61 -35.92 -13.36
N ALA A 189 38.27 -36.63 -14.44
CA ALA A 189 37.23 -36.19 -15.37
C ALA A 189 35.83 -36.18 -14.70
N ASP A 190 35.50 -37.22 -13.93
CA ASP A 190 34.24 -37.33 -13.17
C ASP A 190 34.15 -36.21 -12.14
N VAL A 191 35.18 -35.96 -11.32
CA VAL A 191 35.24 -34.82 -10.39
C VAL A 191 35.02 -33.49 -11.11
N GLY A 192 35.69 -33.31 -12.27
CA GLY A 192 35.54 -32.08 -13.04
C GLY A 192 34.12 -31.85 -13.54
N MET A 193 33.45 -32.89 -14.03
CA MET A 193 32.07 -32.81 -14.51
C MET A 193 31.08 -32.58 -13.37
N GLU A 194 31.21 -33.34 -12.30
CA GLU A 194 30.35 -33.22 -11.11
C GLU A 194 30.51 -31.85 -10.44
N ALA A 195 31.77 -31.41 -10.25
CA ALA A 195 32.06 -30.08 -9.73
C ALA A 195 31.44 -28.98 -10.61
N ALA A 196 31.57 -29.08 -11.94
CA ALA A 196 31.01 -28.10 -12.85
C ALA A 196 29.48 -28.00 -12.72
N LEU A 197 28.76 -29.12 -12.57
CA LEU A 197 27.33 -29.17 -12.37
C LEU A 197 26.91 -28.57 -11.01
N ILE A 198 27.59 -28.97 -9.94
CA ILE A 198 27.32 -28.50 -8.58
C ILE A 198 27.59 -26.99 -8.49
N GLU A 199 28.77 -26.54 -8.92
CA GLU A 199 29.22 -25.16 -8.82
C GLU A 199 28.41 -24.20 -9.69
N SER A 200 28.00 -24.65 -10.90
CA SER A 200 27.07 -23.84 -11.73
C SER A 200 25.72 -23.66 -11.08
N SER A 201 25.23 -24.69 -10.40
CA SER A 201 23.95 -24.60 -9.63
C SER A 201 24.09 -23.67 -8.42
N VAL A 202 25.19 -23.78 -7.67
CA VAL A 202 25.52 -22.90 -6.54
C VAL A 202 25.64 -21.45 -7.02
N LEU A 203 26.37 -21.21 -8.10
CA LEU A 203 26.57 -19.89 -8.68
C LEU A 203 25.21 -19.26 -9.10
N SER A 204 24.36 -20.04 -9.77
CA SER A 204 23.05 -19.60 -10.20
C SER A 204 22.16 -19.15 -9.01
N ILE A 205 22.16 -19.92 -7.93
CA ILE A 205 21.44 -19.62 -6.71
C ILE A 205 22.02 -18.39 -6.00
N ILE A 206 23.33 -18.24 -5.96
CA ILE A 206 23.97 -17.05 -5.39
C ILE A 206 23.56 -15.80 -6.16
N ILE A 207 23.64 -15.84 -7.50
CA ILE A 207 23.21 -14.72 -8.34
C ILE A 207 21.74 -14.37 -8.09
N MET A 208 20.88 -15.39 -8.05
CA MET A 208 19.44 -15.20 -7.75
C MET A 208 19.23 -14.57 -6.37
N ALA A 209 19.92 -15.05 -5.34
CA ALA A 209 19.79 -14.53 -3.98
C ALA A 209 20.27 -13.07 -3.86
N LEU A 210 21.42 -12.74 -4.48
CA LEU A 210 21.94 -11.37 -4.52
C LEU A 210 21.04 -10.43 -5.30
N TRP A 211 20.53 -10.88 -6.44
CA TRP A 211 19.55 -10.11 -7.22
C TRP A 211 18.26 -9.82 -6.43
N GLN A 212 17.70 -10.84 -5.79
CA GLN A 212 16.51 -10.69 -4.93
C GLN A 212 16.77 -9.73 -3.76
N ARG A 213 17.94 -9.79 -3.17
CA ARG A 213 18.35 -8.89 -2.09
C ARG A 213 18.45 -7.45 -2.57
N ALA A 214 19.14 -7.22 -3.70
CA ALA A 214 19.25 -5.90 -4.31
C ALA A 214 17.87 -5.34 -4.67
N ARG A 215 17.01 -6.16 -5.27
CA ARG A 215 15.63 -5.77 -5.60
C ARG A 215 14.82 -5.38 -4.37
N LYS A 216 14.90 -6.15 -3.26
CA LYS A 216 14.24 -5.78 -2.00
C LYS A 216 14.74 -4.44 -1.46
N ALA A 217 16.05 -4.21 -1.46
CA ALA A 217 16.64 -2.96 -1.01
C ALA A 217 16.16 -1.76 -1.85
N THR A 218 16.11 -1.91 -3.18
CA THR A 218 15.60 -0.87 -4.08
C THR A 218 14.12 -0.56 -3.82
N LEU A 219 13.30 -1.60 -3.65
CA LEU A 219 11.86 -1.42 -3.37
C LEU A 219 11.61 -0.74 -2.02
N THR A 220 12.38 -1.06 -0.97
CA THR A 220 12.27 -0.37 0.33
C THR A 220 12.68 1.09 0.22
N ALA A 221 13.81 1.39 -0.45
CA ALA A 221 14.26 2.76 -0.68
C ALA A 221 13.25 3.59 -1.51
N MET A 222 12.63 2.98 -2.53
CA MET A 222 11.58 3.65 -3.31
C MET A 222 10.34 3.96 -2.46
N ARG A 223 9.92 3.03 -1.58
CA ARG A 223 8.78 3.24 -0.67
C ARG A 223 9.04 4.38 0.32
N GLU A 224 10.22 4.42 0.90
CA GLU A 224 10.64 5.49 1.82
C GLU A 224 10.67 6.84 1.10
N ARG A 225 11.21 6.87 -0.12
CA ARG A 225 11.23 8.08 -0.94
C ARG A 225 9.83 8.57 -1.30
N ASN A 226 8.94 7.67 -1.73
CA ASN A 226 7.56 8.03 -2.04
C ASN A 226 6.81 8.55 -0.80
N ALA A 227 6.99 7.92 0.36
CA ALA A 227 6.40 8.40 1.60
C ALA A 227 6.90 9.81 1.97
N SER A 228 8.18 10.11 1.75
CA SER A 228 8.73 11.45 2.00
C SER A 228 8.21 12.50 1.02
N ILE A 229 7.96 12.14 -0.25
CA ILE A 229 7.36 13.04 -1.25
C ILE A 229 5.93 13.39 -0.84
N VAL A 230 5.10 12.38 -0.54
CA VAL A 230 3.70 12.60 -0.11
C VAL A 230 3.64 13.47 1.15
N ALA A 231 4.54 13.25 2.12
CA ALA A 231 4.59 14.08 3.32
C ALA A 231 4.95 15.55 3.01
N ARG A 232 5.88 15.79 2.09
CA ARG A 232 6.24 17.16 1.66
C ARG A 232 5.10 17.85 0.91
N GLU A 233 4.44 17.16 -0.01
CA GLU A 233 3.29 17.70 -0.73
C GLU A 233 2.16 18.10 0.23
N ALA A 234 1.91 17.29 1.27
CA ALA A 234 0.93 17.62 2.30
C ALA A 234 1.35 18.85 3.12
N GLU A 235 2.62 19.01 3.44
CA GLU A 235 3.16 20.17 4.14
C GLU A 235 3.09 21.44 3.27
N GLU A 236 3.46 21.34 1.98
CA GLU A 236 3.39 22.46 1.03
C GLU A 236 1.95 22.94 0.85
N THR A 237 0.98 22.04 0.72
CA THR A 237 -0.45 22.39 0.65
C THR A 237 -0.94 23.07 1.92
N HIS A 238 -0.48 22.61 3.08
CA HIS A 238 -0.81 23.25 4.36
C HIS A 238 -0.22 24.67 4.47
N ILE A 239 1.06 24.85 4.10
CA ILE A 239 1.72 26.15 4.08
C ILE A 239 1.03 27.10 3.09
N ALA A 240 0.68 26.63 1.89
CA ALA A 240 -0.06 27.41 0.91
C ALA A 240 -1.43 27.87 1.46
N ALA A 241 -2.15 27.00 2.15
CA ALA A 241 -3.42 27.36 2.78
C ALA A 241 -3.25 28.40 3.90
N LEU A 242 -2.19 28.31 4.71
CA LEU A 242 -1.87 29.31 5.73
C LEU A 242 -1.48 30.65 5.12
N ALA A 243 -0.67 30.65 4.07
CA ALA A 243 -0.27 31.87 3.34
C ALA A 243 -1.51 32.56 2.73
N GLU A 244 -2.41 31.81 2.16
CA GLU A 244 -3.66 32.34 1.61
C GLU A 244 -4.55 32.96 2.68
N ARG A 245 -4.72 32.28 3.84
CA ARG A 245 -5.44 32.85 4.99
C ARG A 245 -4.82 34.16 5.48
N ALA A 246 -3.48 34.23 5.55
CA ALA A 246 -2.77 35.44 5.95
C ALA A 246 -2.91 36.57 4.91
N ARG A 247 -2.99 36.26 3.62
CA ARG A 247 -3.28 37.21 2.56
C ARG A 247 -4.66 37.80 2.72
N ILE A 248 -5.67 36.94 2.87
CA ILE A 248 -7.07 37.32 3.05
C ILE A 248 -7.23 38.23 4.28
N ALA A 249 -6.60 37.86 5.41
CA ALA A 249 -6.65 38.68 6.62
C ALA A 249 -6.10 40.10 6.41
N ARG A 250 -5.02 40.25 5.60
CA ARG A 250 -4.50 41.56 5.22
C ARG A 250 -5.45 42.33 4.33
N ASP A 251 -5.96 41.70 3.28
CA ASP A 251 -6.91 42.33 2.36
C ASP A 251 -8.17 42.84 3.12
N MET A 252 -8.67 42.05 4.09
CA MET A 252 -9.74 42.45 4.97
C MET A 252 -9.37 43.64 5.85
N HIS A 253 -8.17 43.62 6.44
CA HIS A 253 -7.71 44.71 7.28
C HIS A 253 -7.61 46.04 6.50
N ASP A 254 -7.14 45.98 5.27
CA ASP A 254 -6.99 47.14 4.41
C ASP A 254 -8.35 47.74 4.03
N VAL A 255 -9.35 46.91 3.71
CA VAL A 255 -10.74 47.39 3.45
C VAL A 255 -11.32 48.04 4.68
N VAL A 256 -11.19 47.40 5.86
CA VAL A 256 -11.73 47.94 7.12
C VAL A 256 -11.04 49.25 7.49
N ALA A 257 -9.71 49.32 7.43
CA ALA A 257 -8.92 50.50 7.78
C ALA A 257 -9.25 51.67 6.87
N HIS A 258 -9.37 51.45 5.55
CA HIS A 258 -9.74 52.49 4.58
C HIS A 258 -11.12 53.05 4.83
N THR A 259 -12.10 52.17 5.05
CA THR A 259 -13.51 52.58 5.30
C THR A 259 -13.66 53.34 6.61
N LEU A 260 -12.99 52.87 7.69
CA LEU A 260 -13.02 53.57 8.98
C LEU A 260 -12.37 54.96 8.85
N SER A 261 -11.24 55.08 8.14
CA SER A 261 -10.58 56.38 7.91
C SER A 261 -11.51 57.37 7.15
N THR A 262 -12.20 56.85 6.12
CA THR A 262 -13.18 57.68 5.37
C THR A 262 -14.36 58.14 6.23
N ILE A 263 -14.89 57.23 7.05
CA ILE A 263 -15.99 57.55 7.99
C ILE A 263 -15.57 58.59 9.03
N ILE A 264 -14.34 58.51 9.57
CA ILE A 264 -13.81 59.46 10.55
C ILE A 264 -13.66 60.84 9.91
N VAL A 265 -13.05 60.97 8.73
CA VAL A 265 -12.86 62.23 8.02
C VAL A 265 -14.22 62.87 7.68
N GLN A 266 -15.17 62.11 7.19
CA GLN A 266 -16.52 62.59 6.89
C GLN A 266 -17.26 63.01 8.15
N SER A 267 -17.13 62.29 9.26
CA SER A 267 -17.75 62.62 10.55
C SER A 267 -17.20 63.94 11.08
N ASP A 268 -15.87 64.16 11.02
CA ASP A 268 -15.26 65.40 11.47
C ASP A 268 -15.64 66.59 10.57
N GLY A 269 -15.62 66.40 9.25
CA GLY A 269 -16.09 67.41 8.29
C GLY A 269 -17.57 67.76 8.49
N GLY A 270 -18.43 66.74 8.68
CA GLY A 270 -19.86 66.94 8.93
C GLY A 270 -20.17 67.63 10.26
N ARG A 271 -19.39 67.37 11.29
CA ARG A 271 -19.50 68.06 12.59
C ARG A 271 -19.15 69.54 12.48
N TYR A 272 -18.12 69.88 11.72
CA TYR A 272 -17.68 71.29 11.56
C TYR A 272 -18.65 72.09 10.70
N ALA A 273 -18.99 71.57 9.51
CA ALA A 273 -19.89 72.24 8.59
C ALA A 273 -21.35 72.26 9.07
N GLY A 274 -21.79 71.13 9.69
CA GLY A 274 -23.13 70.97 10.21
C GLY A 274 -23.49 71.84 11.42
N ALA A 275 -22.49 72.42 12.07
CA ALA A 275 -22.71 73.42 13.15
C ALA A 275 -23.37 74.73 12.64
N HIS A 276 -23.30 75.00 11.34
CA HIS A 276 -23.82 76.23 10.71
C HIS A 276 -24.94 75.95 9.70
N ASP A 277 -25.07 74.65 9.22
CA ASP A 277 -26.12 74.23 8.27
C ASP A 277 -26.62 72.82 8.56
N LEU A 278 -27.89 72.74 8.98
CA LEU A 278 -28.52 71.43 9.30
C LEU A 278 -28.73 70.53 8.07
N ALA A 279 -28.81 71.08 6.86
CA ALA A 279 -28.93 70.31 5.62
C ALA A 279 -27.62 69.60 5.29
N VAL A 280 -26.47 70.26 5.49
CA VAL A 280 -25.13 69.67 5.32
C VAL A 280 -24.91 68.55 6.33
N ALA A 281 -25.34 68.72 7.61
CA ALA A 281 -25.22 67.68 8.61
C ALA A 281 -25.99 66.42 8.23
N ARG A 282 -27.25 66.57 7.76
CA ARG A 282 -28.11 65.45 7.32
C ARG A 282 -27.49 64.73 6.09
N HIS A 283 -26.99 65.49 5.13
CA HIS A 283 -26.35 64.91 3.93
C HIS A 283 -25.12 64.09 4.31
N THR A 284 -24.24 64.63 5.15
CA THR A 284 -23.03 63.91 5.62
C THR A 284 -23.40 62.63 6.38
N MET A 285 -24.38 62.65 7.26
CA MET A 285 -24.84 61.44 7.94
C MET A 285 -25.37 60.40 6.97
N SER A 286 -26.08 60.80 5.90
CA SER A 286 -26.56 59.84 4.88
C SER A 286 -25.39 59.23 4.09
N THR A 287 -24.35 60.01 3.80
CA THR A 287 -23.13 59.52 3.11
C THR A 287 -22.36 58.56 3.98
N ILE A 288 -22.13 58.85 5.25
CA ILE A 288 -21.49 57.95 6.23
C ILE A 288 -22.23 56.62 6.30
N ARG A 289 -23.56 56.67 6.41
CA ARG A 289 -24.39 55.46 6.43
C ARG A 289 -24.22 54.62 5.18
N HIS A 290 -24.23 55.26 4.00
CA HIS A 290 -24.06 54.57 2.73
C HIS A 290 -22.71 53.91 2.56
N GLU A 291 -21.62 54.56 3.01
CA GLU A 291 -20.29 54.00 3.02
C GLU A 291 -20.14 52.84 4.00
N ALA A 292 -20.73 52.95 5.21
CA ALA A 292 -20.74 51.86 6.18
C ALA A 292 -21.50 50.62 5.66
N GLU A 293 -22.68 50.83 5.04
CA GLU A 293 -23.46 49.75 4.42
C GLU A 293 -22.74 49.10 3.22
N ARG A 294 -21.96 49.88 2.47
CA ARG A 294 -21.12 49.35 1.36
C ARG A 294 -20.01 48.47 1.91
N ALA A 295 -19.24 48.95 2.88
CA ALA A 295 -18.17 48.20 3.52
C ALA A 295 -18.67 46.89 4.15
N GLN A 296 -19.82 46.95 4.83
CA GLN A 296 -20.45 45.75 5.40
C GLN A 296 -20.80 44.72 4.33
N ARG A 297 -21.34 45.15 3.18
CA ARG A 297 -21.64 44.25 2.07
C ARG A 297 -20.39 43.63 1.45
N ASP A 298 -19.34 44.42 1.26
CA ASP A 298 -18.07 43.95 0.68
C ASP A 298 -17.39 42.97 1.63
N MET A 299 -17.41 43.21 2.94
CA MET A 299 -16.90 42.28 3.95
C MET A 299 -17.72 41.00 4.01
N GLN A 300 -19.06 41.07 3.93
CA GLN A 300 -19.90 39.87 3.85
C GLN A 300 -19.65 39.03 2.58
N ARG A 301 -19.39 39.68 1.44
CA ARG A 301 -18.99 38.96 0.22
C ARG A 301 -17.70 38.18 0.41
N LEU A 302 -16.68 38.80 1.01
CA LEU A 302 -15.42 38.13 1.34
C LEU A 302 -15.65 36.97 2.31
N PHE A 303 -16.43 37.14 3.36
CA PHE A 303 -16.78 36.06 4.29
C PHE A 303 -17.53 34.90 3.60
N ASN A 304 -18.45 35.20 2.69
CA ASN A 304 -19.22 34.16 1.98
C ASN A 304 -18.39 33.37 0.99
N VAL A 305 -17.32 33.96 0.44
CA VAL A 305 -16.36 33.26 -0.45
C VAL A 305 -15.43 32.33 0.36
N PHE A 306 -15.06 32.72 1.60
CA PHE A 306 -13.99 32.04 2.35
C PHE A 306 -14.43 31.34 3.63
N GLY A 307 -15.63 31.53 4.10
CA GLY A 307 -15.91 31.15 5.47
C GLY A 307 -17.29 30.66 5.79
N ALA A 308 -17.56 29.47 5.47
CA ALA A 308 -18.50 28.74 6.31
C ALA A 308 -17.81 27.54 6.95
N SER A 309 -16.91 27.83 7.87
CA SER A 309 -16.45 26.84 8.85
C SER A 309 -17.35 26.86 10.10
N GLY A 310 -18.66 26.89 9.90
CA GLY A 310 -19.63 26.44 10.86
C GLY A 310 -20.37 25.30 10.18
N SER A 311 -20.40 24.14 10.79
CA SER A 311 -21.03 22.93 10.27
C SER A 311 -22.57 23.05 10.27
N THR A 312 -23.10 24.00 9.48
CA THR A 312 -24.55 24.08 9.22
C THR A 312 -24.87 23.15 8.06
N GLY A 313 -25.73 22.18 8.29
CA GLY A 313 -26.14 21.17 7.35
C GLY A 313 -27.64 21.03 7.20
N TYR A 314 -28.07 19.98 6.55
CA TYR A 314 -29.49 19.64 6.36
C TYR A 314 -30.31 19.67 7.66
N ALA A 315 -29.71 19.22 8.77
CA ALA A 315 -30.36 19.20 10.07
C ALA A 315 -30.71 20.60 10.60
N ASP A 316 -30.02 21.62 10.13
CA ASP A 316 -30.19 23.00 10.58
C ASP A 316 -31.17 23.80 9.72
N ILE A 317 -31.81 23.22 8.70
CA ILE A 317 -32.73 23.90 7.77
C ILE A 317 -33.85 24.59 8.53
N ASP A 318 -34.40 23.98 9.57
CA ASP A 318 -35.51 24.56 10.36
C ASP A 318 -35.07 25.82 11.11
N SER A 319 -33.79 26.03 11.36
CA SER A 319 -33.26 27.26 11.95
C SER A 319 -33.38 28.48 11.04
N LEU A 320 -33.65 28.29 9.74
CA LEU A 320 -33.87 29.34 8.76
C LEU A 320 -35.29 29.96 8.85
N PHE A 321 -36.17 29.35 9.63
CA PHE A 321 -37.58 29.81 9.81
C PHE A 321 -37.63 30.83 10.92
N ASP A 322 -37.40 32.10 10.58
CA ASP A 322 -37.27 33.24 11.51
C ASP A 322 -38.62 33.93 11.89
N GLY A 323 -39.72 33.35 11.46
CA GLY A 323 -41.08 33.88 11.73
C GLY A 323 -41.48 35.07 10.88
N HIS A 324 -40.61 35.67 10.09
CA HIS A 324 -40.92 36.76 9.16
C HIS A 324 -41.53 36.28 7.84
N LEU A 325 -41.26 35.01 7.48
CA LEU A 325 -41.81 34.33 6.31
C LEU A 325 -42.56 33.08 6.78
N VAL A 326 -43.78 32.88 6.30
CA VAL A 326 -44.52 31.64 6.56
C VAL A 326 -43.94 30.56 5.68
N VAL A 327 -43.26 29.58 6.29
CA VAL A 327 -42.61 28.45 5.58
C VAL A 327 -43.35 27.17 5.93
N SER A 328 -43.75 26.41 4.91
CA SER A 328 -44.31 25.07 5.05
C SER A 328 -43.27 24.06 4.52
N ARG A 329 -42.96 23.02 5.30
CA ARG A 329 -42.01 21.99 4.91
C ARG A 329 -42.71 20.63 4.81
N HIS A 330 -42.66 20.01 3.67
CA HIS A 330 -43.24 18.69 3.38
C HIS A 330 -42.16 17.72 3.00
N MET A 331 -42.15 16.55 3.61
CA MET A 331 -41.17 15.51 3.33
C MET A 331 -41.86 14.25 2.85
N THR A 332 -41.38 13.73 1.72
CA THR A 332 -41.78 12.45 1.14
C THR A 332 -40.60 11.48 1.19
N GLY A 333 -40.81 10.31 1.78
CA GLY A 333 -39.75 9.32 2.01
C GLY A 333 -39.14 9.45 3.41
N LYS A 334 -38.06 8.73 3.68
CA LYS A 334 -37.34 8.76 4.97
C LYS A 334 -36.07 9.56 4.80
N ALA A 335 -35.91 10.63 5.58
CA ALA A 335 -34.69 11.43 5.58
C ALA A 335 -33.46 10.55 5.93
N GLN A 336 -32.38 10.70 5.20
CA GLN A 336 -31.11 9.98 5.36
C GLN A 336 -29.92 10.95 5.32
N PRO A 337 -29.83 11.92 6.24
CA PRO A 337 -28.78 12.95 6.23
C PRO A 337 -27.38 12.32 6.37
N ASP A 338 -27.24 11.23 7.11
CA ASP A 338 -25.97 10.52 7.28
C ASP A 338 -25.35 9.98 5.96
N ARG A 339 -26.14 10.00 4.89
CA ARG A 339 -25.68 9.62 3.56
C ARG A 339 -25.17 10.79 2.71
N LEU A 340 -25.39 12.02 3.14
CA LEU A 340 -24.84 13.19 2.48
C LEU A 340 -23.35 13.31 2.83
N SER A 341 -22.53 13.67 1.84
CA SER A 341 -21.16 14.10 2.14
C SER A 341 -21.21 15.42 2.91
N ALA A 342 -20.17 15.77 3.66
CA ALA A 342 -20.12 17.03 4.39
C ALA A 342 -20.32 18.26 3.47
N ASP A 343 -19.80 18.16 2.23
CA ASP A 343 -19.95 19.20 1.21
C ASP A 343 -21.40 19.27 0.69
N SER A 344 -22.04 18.12 0.44
CA SER A 344 -23.44 18.03 0.01
C SER A 344 -24.40 18.51 1.09
N ASP A 345 -24.13 18.15 2.36
CA ASP A 345 -24.91 18.55 3.51
C ASP A 345 -24.93 20.09 3.66
N THR A 346 -23.74 20.70 3.60
CA THR A 346 -23.59 22.16 3.61
C THR A 346 -24.23 22.83 2.39
N ALA A 347 -24.09 22.22 1.19
CA ALA A 347 -24.65 22.77 -0.05
C ALA A 347 -26.19 22.82 -0.01
N VAL A 348 -26.83 21.79 0.52
CA VAL A 348 -28.28 21.72 0.72
C VAL A 348 -28.75 22.82 1.65
N PHE A 349 -28.12 23.02 2.79
CA PHE A 349 -28.46 24.11 3.71
C PHE A 349 -28.38 25.49 3.03
N ARG A 350 -27.28 25.74 2.30
CA ARG A 350 -27.04 27.00 1.61
C ARG A 350 -28.05 27.26 0.49
N LEU A 351 -28.46 26.22 -0.23
CA LEU A 351 -29.45 26.31 -1.28
C LEU A 351 -30.80 26.78 -0.70
N VAL A 352 -31.25 26.14 0.38
CA VAL A 352 -32.52 26.52 1.04
C VAL A 352 -32.43 27.94 1.61
N GLN A 353 -31.29 28.28 2.23
CA GLN A 353 -31.04 29.63 2.78
C GLN A 353 -31.15 30.72 1.70
N GLU A 354 -30.52 30.50 0.54
CA GLU A 354 -30.57 31.47 -0.56
C GLU A 354 -31.98 31.57 -1.18
N ALA A 355 -32.65 30.41 -1.35
CA ALA A 355 -34.00 30.36 -1.87
C ALA A 355 -34.98 31.17 -0.97
N LEU A 356 -34.97 30.94 0.35
CA LEU A 356 -35.80 31.69 1.31
C LEU A 356 -35.40 33.16 1.37
N THR A 357 -34.10 33.49 1.21
CA THR A 357 -33.65 34.88 1.12
C THR A 357 -34.17 35.58 -0.12
N ASN A 358 -34.19 34.88 -1.25
CA ASN A 358 -34.74 35.39 -2.51
C ASN A 358 -36.26 35.61 -2.39
N THR A 359 -36.99 34.66 -1.81
CA THR A 359 -38.42 34.83 -1.51
C THR A 359 -38.67 36.07 -0.67
N ARG A 360 -37.92 36.28 0.43
CA ARG A 360 -38.07 37.50 1.28
C ARG A 360 -37.81 38.81 0.53
N LYS A 361 -36.83 38.82 -0.38
CA LYS A 361 -36.47 40.04 -1.12
C LYS A 361 -37.42 40.34 -2.28
N HIS A 362 -37.98 39.33 -2.92
CA HIS A 362 -38.61 39.47 -4.23
C HIS A 362 -40.11 39.09 -4.26
N ALA A 363 -40.59 38.24 -3.33
CA ALA A 363 -41.97 37.75 -3.40
C ALA A 363 -43.04 38.76 -2.94
N GLY A 364 -42.66 39.79 -2.17
CA GLY A 364 -43.58 40.82 -1.68
C GLY A 364 -44.16 40.54 -0.29
N GLU A 365 -44.97 41.49 0.24
CA GLU A 365 -45.57 41.36 1.56
C GLU A 365 -46.61 40.24 1.60
N GLY A 366 -46.56 39.40 2.65
CA GLY A 366 -47.50 38.28 2.85
C GLY A 366 -47.17 37.02 2.03
N ALA A 367 -46.01 36.96 1.38
CA ALA A 367 -45.57 35.78 0.67
C ALA A 367 -45.39 34.57 1.61
N LYS A 368 -45.69 33.40 1.09
CA LYS A 368 -45.47 32.09 1.75
C LYS A 368 -44.51 31.25 0.93
N ALA A 369 -43.64 30.55 1.58
CA ALA A 369 -42.72 29.58 0.92
C ALA A 369 -43.11 28.15 1.29
N THR A 370 -42.95 27.24 0.33
CA THR A 370 -43.14 25.82 0.55
C THR A 370 -41.84 25.11 0.17
N ILE A 371 -41.35 24.21 1.03
CA ILE A 371 -40.20 23.37 0.81
C ILE A 371 -40.71 21.93 0.68
N ASP A 372 -40.61 21.34 -0.50
CA ASP A 372 -40.99 19.97 -0.77
C ASP A 372 -39.70 19.13 -0.92
N GLU A 373 -39.53 18.13 -0.06
CA GLU A 373 -38.39 17.23 -0.03
C GLU A 373 -38.80 15.83 -0.46
N PHE A 374 -38.05 15.26 -1.36
CA PHE A 374 -38.20 13.86 -1.77
C PHE A 374 -36.92 13.10 -1.53
N TRP A 375 -36.97 12.14 -0.62
CA TRP A 375 -35.89 11.25 -0.28
C TRP A 375 -36.10 9.85 -0.88
N SER A 376 -35.16 9.39 -1.71
CA SER A 376 -35.08 8.02 -2.17
C SER A 376 -33.72 7.39 -1.81
N ASN A 377 -33.51 6.11 -2.17
CA ASN A 377 -32.24 5.44 -1.89
C ASN A 377 -31.03 6.06 -2.60
N ASP A 378 -31.23 6.77 -3.69
CA ASP A 378 -30.18 7.26 -4.59
C ASP A 378 -30.27 8.77 -4.89
N VAL A 379 -31.31 9.43 -4.43
CA VAL A 379 -31.61 10.82 -4.81
C VAL A 379 -32.25 11.57 -3.66
N LEU A 380 -31.75 12.79 -3.40
CA LEU A 380 -32.46 13.83 -2.65
C LEU A 380 -32.89 14.90 -3.65
N SER A 381 -34.20 15.21 -3.68
CA SER A 381 -34.76 16.33 -4.44
C SER A 381 -35.36 17.31 -3.45
N ILE A 382 -34.98 18.58 -3.57
CA ILE A 382 -35.55 19.66 -2.78
C ILE A 382 -36.12 20.69 -3.74
N THR A 383 -37.38 21.01 -3.54
CA THR A 383 -38.10 22.04 -4.31
C THR A 383 -38.52 23.14 -3.35
N VAL A 384 -38.10 24.37 -3.62
CA VAL A 384 -38.55 25.55 -2.87
C VAL A 384 -39.41 26.38 -3.80
N SER A 385 -40.64 26.60 -3.41
CA SER A 385 -41.64 27.40 -4.16
C SER A 385 -42.19 28.51 -3.27
N ASP A 386 -42.54 29.63 -3.88
CA ASP A 386 -43.26 30.74 -3.21
C ASP A 386 -44.48 31.19 -4.03
N ASN A 387 -45.42 31.80 -3.34
CA ASN A 387 -46.63 32.37 -3.94
C ASN A 387 -46.51 33.88 -4.22
N GLY A 388 -45.28 34.37 -4.46
CA GLY A 388 -45.00 35.78 -4.63
C GLY A 388 -45.33 36.32 -6.03
N ARG A 389 -44.79 37.50 -6.35
CA ARG A 389 -45.08 38.24 -7.59
C ARG A 389 -44.41 37.65 -8.85
N GLY A 390 -43.60 36.60 -8.71
CA GLY A 390 -42.96 35.92 -9.81
C GLY A 390 -42.21 36.86 -10.77
N ALA A 391 -42.36 36.65 -12.07
CA ALA A 391 -41.68 37.42 -13.12
C ALA A 391 -42.02 38.94 -13.11
N ALA A 392 -43.07 39.38 -12.45
CA ALA A 392 -43.42 40.80 -12.37
C ALA A 392 -42.40 41.63 -11.58
N SER A 393 -41.61 41.00 -10.69
CA SER A 393 -40.51 41.65 -9.97
C SER A 393 -39.29 41.96 -10.86
N ALA A 394 -39.15 41.30 -12.01
CA ALA A 394 -38.08 41.56 -12.97
C ALA A 394 -38.26 42.86 -13.77
N ALA A 395 -39.47 43.42 -13.82
CA ALA A 395 -39.77 44.68 -14.52
C ALA A 395 -39.17 45.92 -13.83
N ASP A 396 -38.78 45.81 -12.55
CA ASP A 396 -38.23 46.94 -11.75
C ASP A 396 -36.73 47.18 -11.95
N GLY A 397 -36.13 46.70 -13.03
CA GLY A 397 -34.74 47.01 -13.39
C GLY A 397 -33.64 46.40 -12.53
N HIS A 398 -33.94 45.40 -11.69
CA HIS A 398 -32.98 44.70 -10.89
C HIS A 398 -32.15 43.70 -11.77
N LYS A 399 -30.84 43.91 -11.83
CA LYS A 399 -29.91 42.95 -12.47
C LYS A 399 -30.01 41.58 -11.79
N PRO A 400 -29.99 40.47 -12.58
CA PRO A 400 -29.95 39.13 -12.00
C PRO A 400 -28.82 39.00 -10.97
N GLY A 401 -29.17 38.63 -9.75
CA GLY A 401 -28.16 38.45 -8.70
C GLY A 401 -27.28 37.23 -8.97
N TYR A 402 -26.03 37.29 -8.57
CA TYR A 402 -25.05 36.16 -8.70
C TYR A 402 -25.42 34.93 -7.84
N GLY A 403 -26.46 34.98 -7.03
CA GLY A 403 -26.89 33.91 -6.13
C GLY A 403 -27.27 32.61 -6.88
N LEU A 404 -28.06 32.71 -7.93
CA LEU A 404 -28.48 31.54 -8.74
C LEU A 404 -27.31 30.91 -9.47
N VAL A 405 -26.37 31.70 -10.02
CA VAL A 405 -25.16 31.20 -10.70
C VAL A 405 -24.28 30.45 -9.73
N GLY A 406 -24.02 31.02 -8.53
CA GLY A 406 -23.20 30.37 -7.52
C GLY A 406 -23.82 29.10 -6.94
N MET A 407 -25.16 29.00 -6.86
CA MET A 407 -25.85 27.77 -6.50
C MET A 407 -25.66 26.69 -7.58
N HIS A 408 -25.83 27.05 -8.84
CA HIS A 408 -25.69 26.13 -9.98
C HIS A 408 -24.29 25.51 -10.04
N GLU A 409 -23.25 26.34 -10.04
CA GLU A 409 -21.85 25.89 -10.06
C GLU A 409 -21.51 24.94 -8.89
N ARG A 410 -21.96 25.28 -7.67
CA ARG A 410 -21.69 24.49 -6.46
C ARG A 410 -22.33 23.11 -6.53
N ILE A 411 -23.58 23.05 -6.98
CA ILE A 411 -24.33 21.81 -7.06
C ILE A 411 -23.84 20.91 -8.21
N GLU A 412 -23.48 21.50 -9.35
CA GLU A 412 -22.86 20.75 -10.45
C GLU A 412 -21.51 20.15 -10.03
N SER A 413 -20.70 20.86 -9.23
CA SER A 413 -19.44 20.34 -8.72
C SER A 413 -19.62 19.10 -7.82
N LEU A 414 -20.77 18.95 -7.21
CA LEU A 414 -21.18 17.80 -6.40
C LEU A 414 -21.90 16.71 -7.21
N GLY A 415 -22.04 16.89 -8.54
CA GLY A 415 -22.71 15.93 -9.42
C GLY A 415 -24.23 16.02 -9.41
N GLY A 416 -24.79 17.08 -8.86
CA GLY A 416 -26.20 17.38 -8.85
C GLY A 416 -26.62 18.33 -9.98
N SER A 417 -27.90 18.72 -10.01
CA SER A 417 -28.42 19.73 -10.92
C SER A 417 -29.39 20.67 -10.22
N VAL A 418 -29.42 21.93 -10.64
CA VAL A 418 -30.35 22.95 -10.16
C VAL A 418 -31.15 23.48 -11.32
N GLN A 419 -32.47 23.58 -11.16
CA GLN A 419 -33.34 24.21 -12.13
C GLN A 419 -34.12 25.31 -11.41
N ALA A 420 -34.03 26.53 -11.91
CA ALA A 420 -34.84 27.66 -11.46
C ALA A 420 -35.87 27.98 -12.55
N LEU A 421 -37.15 27.82 -12.22
CA LEU A 421 -38.27 28.10 -13.13
C LEU A 421 -39.04 29.29 -12.56
N LEU A 422 -39.08 30.38 -13.31
CA LEU A 422 -39.97 31.52 -13.02
C LEU A 422 -41.28 31.30 -13.74
N TYR A 423 -42.33 30.95 -12.98
CA TYR A 423 -43.70 31.00 -13.51
C TYR A 423 -44.31 32.37 -13.18
N THR A 424 -45.37 32.76 -13.91
CA THR A 424 -46.00 34.08 -13.80
C THR A 424 -46.60 34.40 -12.41
N LEU A 425 -46.66 33.43 -11.51
CA LEU A 425 -47.18 33.55 -10.15
C LEU A 425 -46.32 32.89 -9.09
N ASP A 426 -45.36 32.00 -9.46
CA ASP A 426 -44.55 31.22 -8.51
C ASP A 426 -43.09 31.10 -8.96
N MET A 427 -42.15 31.18 -8.04
CA MET A 427 -40.74 30.81 -8.26
C MET A 427 -40.52 29.36 -7.77
N LEU A 428 -40.17 28.47 -8.68
CA LEU A 428 -39.88 27.09 -8.38
C LEU A 428 -38.35 26.81 -8.52
N LEU A 429 -37.71 26.43 -7.41
CA LEU A 429 -36.30 26.01 -7.43
C LEU A 429 -36.23 24.53 -7.12
N THR A 430 -35.92 23.70 -8.09
CA THR A 430 -35.80 22.26 -7.92
C THR A 430 -34.36 21.84 -7.93
N PHE A 431 -33.96 21.09 -6.92
CA PHE A 431 -32.60 20.55 -6.76
C PHE A 431 -32.60 19.02 -6.76
N LEU A 432 -31.70 18.43 -7.49
CA LEU A 432 -31.53 16.99 -7.62
C LEU A 432 -30.08 16.58 -7.33
N LEU A 433 -29.81 15.87 -6.24
CA LEU A 433 -28.52 15.24 -5.95
C LEU A 433 -28.50 13.82 -6.50
N LEU A 434 -27.61 13.56 -7.45
CA LEU A 434 -27.47 12.27 -8.12
C LEU A 434 -26.42 11.37 -7.46
N ARG A 435 -26.58 10.08 -7.63
CA ARG A 435 -25.87 8.89 -7.11
C ARG A 435 -24.34 8.94 -6.98
N LYS A 436 -23.60 9.89 -7.51
CA LYS A 436 -22.12 9.88 -7.53
C LYS A 436 -21.49 10.11 -6.15
N ASP A 437 -22.12 10.88 -5.29
CA ASP A 437 -21.62 11.19 -3.94
C ASP A 437 -21.84 10.05 -2.93
N TRP A 438 -22.80 9.18 -3.18
CA TRP A 438 -23.16 8.07 -2.29
C TRP A 438 -22.14 6.92 -2.25
N ARG A 439 -21.20 6.84 -3.23
CA ARG A 439 -20.22 5.77 -3.32
C ARG A 439 -18.93 6.00 -2.52
N ARG A 440 -18.69 7.21 -2.01
CA ARG A 440 -17.46 7.52 -1.26
C ARG A 440 -17.50 7.13 0.22
N LEU A 441 -18.62 6.66 0.74
CA LEU A 441 -18.82 6.31 2.14
C LEU A 441 -18.91 4.79 2.41
N ARG A 442 -18.31 3.94 1.59
CA ARG A 442 -18.04 2.55 2.01
C ARG A 442 -16.59 2.46 2.51
N PRO A 443 -16.40 1.93 3.77
CA PRO A 443 -15.08 1.71 4.35
C PRO A 443 -14.26 0.69 3.55
#